data_2d3e4bb87ea1eba035c5bf02d57cb1da
#
_entry.id   2d3e4bb87ea1eba035c5bf02d57cb1da
#
_cell.length_a   1.000
_cell.length_b   1.000
_cell.length_c   1.000
_cell.angle_alpha   90.00
_cell.angle_beta   90.00
_cell.angle_gamma   90.00
#
_symmetry.space_group_name_H-M   'P 1'
#
loop_
_entity.id
_entity.type
_entity.pdbx_description
1 polymer ?
#
loop_
_entity_poly.entity_id
_entity_poly.type
_entity_poly.pdbx_seq_one_letter_code
_entity_poly.pdbx_strand_id
1 'polypeptide(L)'
;RHNGAVAVMDCLRNFVLYCLRNEWITKNPFRYYKLKEDEVQAKEHLTAHELELLTRKELDRRLARIRDVFVFCCLTGLAFADADHLRREHLSQDDEGRWWIHKPREKTSVMSRIPLLPGTLEILCPYEHDEVCVARSRVLPTPSNQKMNAYMKEIAAVCGIDKVLTTHCARRT
;
A
#
# COMPACT_ATOMS: atom_id res chain seq x y z
N ARG A 1 -3.31 -18.86 7.75
CA ARG A 1 -2.13 -19.62 8.26
C ARG A 1 -1.70 -20.74 7.32
N HIS A 2 -2.63 -21.45 6.65
CA HIS A 2 -2.31 -22.55 5.75
C HIS A 2 -1.43 -22.12 4.56
N ASN A 3 -1.82 -21.10 3.81
CA ASN A 3 -1.05 -20.62 2.65
C ASN A 3 0.35 -20.09 3.04
N GLY A 4 0.51 -19.58 4.27
CA GLY A 4 1.83 -19.24 4.80
C GLY A 4 2.74 -20.47 4.99
N ALA A 5 2.18 -21.56 5.49
CA ALA A 5 2.91 -22.83 5.60
C ALA A 5 3.25 -23.40 4.20
N VAL A 6 2.30 -23.33 3.25
CA VAL A 6 2.53 -23.72 1.86
C VAL A 6 3.67 -22.93 1.24
N ALA A 7 3.73 -21.62 1.45
CA ALA A 7 4.82 -20.77 0.94
C ALA A 7 6.20 -21.17 1.51
N VAL A 8 6.28 -21.53 2.80
CA VAL A 8 7.52 -22.04 3.41
C VAL A 8 7.91 -23.39 2.79
N MET A 9 6.93 -24.28 2.61
CA MET A 9 7.17 -25.59 1.96
C MET A 9 7.60 -25.43 0.50
N ASP A 10 7.10 -24.43 -0.22
CA ASP A 10 7.55 -24.10 -1.59
C ASP A 10 9.01 -23.65 -1.61
N CYS A 11 9.43 -22.82 -0.65
CA CYS A 11 10.84 -22.45 -0.51
C CYS A 11 11.72 -23.68 -0.27
N LEU A 12 11.30 -24.59 0.63
CA LEU A 12 12.02 -25.82 0.91
C LEU A 12 12.06 -26.74 -0.34
N ARG A 13 10.96 -26.87 -1.06
CA ARG A 13 10.90 -27.63 -2.32
C ARG A 13 11.88 -27.06 -3.35
N ASN A 14 11.94 -25.76 -3.51
CA ASN A 14 12.88 -25.12 -4.45
C ASN A 14 14.34 -25.35 -4.05
N PHE A 15 14.66 -25.32 -2.74
CA PHE A 15 15.98 -25.70 -2.25
C PHE A 15 16.32 -27.16 -2.54
N VAL A 16 15.40 -28.10 -2.30
CA VAL A 16 15.60 -29.52 -2.63
C VAL A 16 15.80 -29.74 -4.13
N LEU A 17 15.06 -29.00 -4.99
CA LEU A 17 15.27 -29.06 -6.44
C LEU A 17 16.65 -28.52 -6.84
N TYR A 18 17.14 -27.48 -6.15
CA TYR A 18 18.51 -27.02 -6.35
C TYR A 18 19.54 -28.08 -5.96
N CYS A 19 19.39 -28.77 -4.82
CA CYS A 19 20.24 -29.87 -4.40
C CYS A 19 20.25 -31.04 -5.40
N LEU A 20 19.08 -31.38 -5.96
CA LEU A 20 18.97 -32.39 -7.01
C LEU A 20 19.72 -32.01 -8.28
N ARG A 21 19.61 -30.75 -8.73
CA ARG A 21 20.32 -30.25 -9.92
C ARG A 21 21.84 -30.24 -9.76
N ASN A 22 22.31 -30.08 -8.53
CA ASN A 22 23.75 -30.14 -8.20
C ASN A 22 24.21 -31.55 -7.78
N GLU A 23 23.34 -32.57 -7.96
CA GLU A 23 23.64 -33.96 -7.64
C GLU A 23 24.00 -34.24 -6.15
N TRP A 24 23.65 -33.31 -5.25
CA TRP A 24 23.90 -33.48 -3.80
C TRP A 24 22.95 -34.49 -3.16
N ILE A 25 21.79 -34.69 -3.75
CA ILE A 25 20.83 -35.71 -3.38
C ILE A 25 20.33 -36.42 -4.64
N THR A 26 20.01 -37.71 -4.53
CA THR A 26 19.61 -38.57 -5.65
C THR A 26 18.11 -38.75 -5.77
N LYS A 27 17.35 -38.47 -4.70
CA LYS A 27 15.91 -38.68 -4.65
C LYS A 27 15.20 -37.40 -4.26
N ASN A 28 14.09 -37.11 -4.94
CA ASN A 28 13.24 -35.97 -4.60
C ASN A 28 12.22 -36.34 -3.53
N PRO A 29 12.34 -35.87 -2.28
CA PRO A 29 11.37 -36.18 -1.23
C PRO A 29 9.98 -35.60 -1.51
N PHE A 30 9.87 -34.56 -2.36
CA PHE A 30 8.61 -33.91 -2.75
C PHE A 30 7.95 -34.59 -3.98
N ARG A 31 8.48 -35.69 -4.52
CA ARG A 31 7.98 -36.28 -5.76
C ARG A 31 6.47 -36.58 -5.74
N TYR A 32 5.95 -36.99 -4.59
CA TYR A 32 4.54 -37.36 -4.40
C TYR A 32 3.76 -36.34 -3.58
N TYR A 33 4.40 -35.26 -3.15
CA TYR A 33 3.77 -34.23 -2.32
C TYR A 33 3.25 -33.09 -3.19
N LYS A 34 1.93 -32.88 -3.18
CA LYS A 34 1.29 -31.75 -3.87
C LYS A 34 1.02 -30.64 -2.85
N LEU A 35 1.68 -29.51 -3.02
CA LEU A 35 1.36 -28.28 -2.30
C LEU A 35 0.07 -27.73 -2.88
N LYS A 36 -0.98 -27.65 -2.06
CA LYS A 36 -2.27 -27.06 -2.43
C LYS A 36 -2.51 -25.84 -1.58
N GLU A 37 -2.64 -24.69 -2.22
CA GLU A 37 -3.06 -23.46 -1.55
C GLU A 37 -4.58 -23.45 -1.36
N ASP A 38 -5.03 -22.86 -0.25
CA ASP A 38 -6.44 -22.54 -0.09
C ASP A 38 -6.81 -21.42 -1.06
N GLU A 39 -8.05 -21.45 -1.56
CA GLU A 39 -8.57 -20.36 -2.39
C GLU A 39 -8.49 -19.03 -1.64
N VAL A 40 -7.85 -18.07 -2.28
CA VAL A 40 -7.76 -16.71 -1.74
C VAL A 40 -9.11 -16.04 -1.95
N GLN A 41 -9.83 -15.76 -0.86
CA GLN A 41 -11.05 -14.95 -0.93
C GLN A 41 -10.77 -13.62 -1.61
N ALA A 42 -11.76 -13.13 -2.38
CA ALA A 42 -11.67 -11.82 -3.02
C ALA A 42 -11.34 -10.76 -1.95
N LYS A 43 -10.24 -10.06 -2.17
CA LYS A 43 -9.77 -9.08 -1.21
C LYS A 43 -10.61 -7.82 -1.34
N GLU A 44 -11.09 -7.30 -0.22
CA GLU A 44 -11.94 -6.13 -0.14
C GLU A 44 -11.26 -4.88 -0.73
N HIS A 45 -12.07 -4.06 -1.36
CA HIS A 45 -11.75 -2.71 -1.85
C HIS A 45 -12.94 -1.79 -1.54
N LEU A 46 -12.73 -0.49 -1.56
CA LEU A 46 -13.82 0.47 -1.41
C LEU A 46 -14.53 0.66 -2.76
N THR A 47 -15.85 0.79 -2.69
CA THR A 47 -16.63 1.33 -3.82
C THR A 47 -16.42 2.83 -3.94
N ALA A 48 -16.75 3.42 -5.08
CA ALA A 48 -16.67 4.88 -5.27
C ALA A 48 -17.50 5.63 -4.21
N HIS A 49 -18.68 5.12 -3.88
CA HIS A 49 -19.53 5.71 -2.84
C HIS A 49 -18.90 5.67 -1.45
N GLU A 50 -18.32 4.53 -1.06
CA GLU A 50 -17.63 4.40 0.24
C GLU A 50 -16.39 5.30 0.32
N LEU A 51 -15.65 5.45 -0.78
CA LEU A 51 -14.52 6.37 -0.86
C LEU A 51 -14.97 7.83 -0.72
N GLU A 52 -16.08 8.20 -1.36
CA GLU A 52 -16.68 9.53 -1.24
C GLU A 52 -17.16 9.81 0.19
N LEU A 53 -17.86 8.87 0.83
CA LEU A 53 -18.27 8.97 2.23
C LEU A 53 -17.07 9.18 3.15
N LEU A 54 -16.02 8.39 2.96
CA LEU A 54 -14.79 8.50 3.75
C LEU A 54 -14.10 9.85 3.54
N THR A 55 -14.04 10.34 2.30
CA THR A 55 -13.39 11.61 1.96
C THR A 55 -14.13 12.81 2.56
N ARG A 56 -15.47 12.80 2.55
CA ARG A 56 -16.32 13.91 3.05
C ARG A 56 -16.59 13.87 4.54
N LYS A 57 -16.27 12.76 5.22
CA LYS A 57 -16.55 12.64 6.65
C LYS A 57 -15.75 13.64 7.46
N GLU A 58 -16.44 14.42 8.29
CA GLU A 58 -15.80 15.25 9.30
C GLU A 58 -15.18 14.36 10.37
N LEU A 59 -13.89 14.52 10.59
CA LEU A 59 -13.08 13.74 11.54
C LEU A 59 -12.22 14.70 12.36
N ASP A 60 -11.83 14.26 13.55
CA ASP A 60 -10.82 14.98 14.31
C ASP A 60 -9.50 15.10 13.53
N ARG A 61 -8.64 16.07 13.92
CA ARG A 61 -7.38 16.35 13.22
C ARG A 61 -6.48 15.11 13.08
N ARG A 62 -6.49 14.22 14.06
CA ARG A 62 -5.69 12.99 14.06
C ARG A 62 -6.17 12.01 13.00
N LEU A 63 -7.47 11.72 12.99
CA LEU A 63 -8.09 10.79 12.04
C LEU A 63 -8.14 11.37 10.62
N ALA A 64 -8.35 12.69 10.48
CA ALA A 64 -8.32 13.38 9.20
C ALA A 64 -6.97 13.18 8.49
N ARG A 65 -5.84 13.32 9.20
CA ARG A 65 -4.50 13.05 8.65
C ARG A 65 -4.33 11.62 8.15
N ILE A 66 -4.88 10.66 8.87
CA ILE A 66 -4.83 9.24 8.48
C ILE A 66 -5.68 8.99 7.24
N ARG A 67 -6.90 9.54 7.22
CA ARG A 67 -7.80 9.50 6.06
C ARG A 67 -7.11 10.06 4.82
N ASP A 68 -6.48 11.21 4.91
CA ASP A 68 -5.85 11.91 3.80
C ASP A 68 -4.72 11.07 3.19
N VAL A 69 -3.88 10.45 4.02
CA VAL A 69 -2.86 9.49 3.54
C VAL A 69 -3.50 8.30 2.83
N PHE A 70 -4.60 7.77 3.37
CA PHE A 70 -5.30 6.63 2.78
C PHE A 70 -5.94 6.99 1.44
N VAL A 71 -6.68 8.10 1.39
CA VAL A 71 -7.33 8.59 0.15
C VAL A 71 -6.29 8.92 -0.91
N PHE A 72 -5.18 9.54 -0.53
CA PHE A 72 -4.07 9.77 -1.44
C PHE A 72 -3.53 8.47 -2.06
N CYS A 73 -3.37 7.41 -1.26
CA CYS A 73 -2.98 6.10 -1.77
C CYS A 73 -4.05 5.47 -2.69
N CYS A 74 -5.35 5.70 -2.43
CA CYS A 74 -6.43 5.26 -3.32
C CYS A 74 -6.34 5.96 -4.69
N LEU A 75 -6.17 7.27 -4.69
CA LEU A 75 -6.17 8.08 -5.92
C LEU A 75 -4.88 7.92 -6.76
N THR A 76 -3.76 7.58 -6.13
CA THR A 76 -2.46 7.43 -6.82
C THR A 76 -2.06 6.00 -7.09
N GLY A 77 -2.70 5.02 -6.44
CA GLY A 77 -2.28 3.61 -6.49
C GLY A 77 -0.92 3.32 -5.86
N LEU A 78 -0.32 4.29 -5.13
CA LEU A 78 0.92 4.09 -4.41
C LEU A 78 0.76 3.07 -3.28
N ALA A 79 1.77 2.24 -3.08
CA ALA A 79 1.87 1.46 -1.86
C ALA A 79 2.15 2.38 -0.66
N PHE A 80 1.70 2.01 0.52
CA PHE A 80 1.92 2.81 1.73
C PHE A 80 3.40 3.17 1.97
N ALA A 81 4.31 2.21 1.75
CA ALA A 81 5.74 2.46 1.87
C ALA A 81 6.24 3.51 0.86
N ASP A 82 5.71 3.49 -0.37
CA ASP A 82 6.06 4.48 -1.40
C ASP A 82 5.51 5.88 -1.05
N ALA A 83 4.29 5.95 -0.49
CA ALA A 83 3.70 7.19 -0.01
C ALA A 83 4.42 7.73 1.25
N ASP A 84 4.86 6.84 2.16
CA ASP A 84 5.64 7.20 3.35
C ASP A 84 6.98 7.86 3.00
N HIS A 85 7.65 7.39 1.95
CA HIS A 85 8.91 7.95 1.47
C HIS A 85 8.77 8.93 0.30
N LEU A 86 7.55 9.44 0.07
CA LEU A 86 7.33 10.45 -0.95
C LEU A 86 7.85 11.81 -0.49
N ARG A 87 8.74 12.42 -1.28
CA ARG A 87 9.38 13.71 -1.02
C ARG A 87 9.00 14.72 -2.08
N ARG A 88 9.22 16.01 -1.81
CA ARG A 88 8.95 17.09 -2.77
C ARG A 88 9.75 16.95 -4.06
N GLU A 89 10.98 16.47 -3.99
CA GLU A 89 11.86 16.21 -5.14
C GLU A 89 11.29 15.18 -6.13
N HIS A 90 10.34 14.34 -5.67
CA HIS A 90 9.64 13.38 -6.51
C HIS A 90 8.43 13.99 -7.25
N LEU A 91 8.09 15.25 -6.96
CA LEU A 91 6.99 15.96 -7.61
C LEU A 91 7.55 16.91 -8.66
N SER A 92 7.01 16.88 -9.86
CA SER A 92 7.38 17.79 -10.94
C SER A 92 6.18 18.16 -11.78
N GLN A 93 6.24 19.32 -12.45
CA GLN A 93 5.26 19.69 -13.47
C GLN A 93 5.80 19.38 -14.85
N ASP A 94 4.89 18.98 -15.76
CA ASP A 94 5.19 18.90 -17.19
C ASP A 94 4.99 20.29 -17.86
N ASP A 95 5.27 20.34 -19.16
CA ASP A 95 5.14 21.54 -19.98
C ASP A 95 3.68 22.07 -20.07
N GLU A 96 2.70 21.24 -19.75
CA GLU A 96 1.29 21.59 -19.70
C GLU A 96 0.81 22.01 -18.28
N GLY A 97 1.74 22.08 -17.32
CA GLY A 97 1.45 22.44 -15.94
C GLY A 97 0.81 21.35 -15.09
N ARG A 98 0.74 20.11 -15.58
CA ARG A 98 0.22 18.97 -14.84
C ARG A 98 1.26 18.42 -13.88
N TRP A 99 0.86 18.10 -12.67
CA TRP A 99 1.74 17.53 -11.66
C TRP A 99 1.89 16.02 -11.82
N TRP A 100 3.10 15.54 -11.58
CA TRP A 100 3.47 14.13 -11.66
C TRP A 100 4.29 13.71 -10.46
N ILE A 101 4.15 12.43 -10.08
CA ILE A 101 5.08 11.75 -9.17
C ILE A 101 6.06 10.96 -10.02
N HIS A 102 7.35 11.20 -9.83
CA HIS A 102 8.45 10.43 -10.38
C HIS A 102 9.24 9.80 -9.25
N LYS A 103 8.96 8.54 -8.93
CA LYS A 103 9.58 7.86 -7.79
C LYS A 103 9.88 6.39 -8.12
N PRO A 104 11.11 5.88 -7.82
CA PRO A 104 11.35 4.45 -7.83
C PRO A 104 10.55 3.77 -6.70
N ARG A 105 9.96 2.62 -6.99
CA ARG A 105 9.23 1.83 -5.98
C ARG A 105 10.20 1.23 -4.97
N GLU A 106 9.90 1.34 -3.69
CA GLU A 106 10.71 0.79 -2.59
C GLU A 106 10.97 -0.73 -2.75
N LYS A 107 9.98 -1.48 -3.21
CA LYS A 107 10.09 -2.94 -3.32
C LYS A 107 10.88 -3.43 -4.54
N THR A 108 10.88 -2.71 -5.65
CA THR A 108 11.36 -3.22 -6.95
C THR A 108 12.34 -2.30 -7.65
N SER A 109 12.56 -1.11 -7.11
CA SER A 109 13.36 -0.02 -7.72
C SER A 109 12.91 0.39 -9.12
N VAL A 110 11.75 -0.08 -9.59
CA VAL A 110 11.18 0.30 -10.87
C VAL A 110 10.61 1.71 -10.76
N MET A 111 10.97 2.58 -11.71
CA MET A 111 10.48 3.96 -11.77
C MET A 111 8.97 3.97 -12.01
N SER A 112 8.24 4.65 -11.13
CA SER A 112 6.81 4.93 -11.27
C SER A 112 6.62 6.37 -11.74
N ARG A 113 5.75 6.57 -12.72
CA ARG A 113 5.25 7.86 -13.17
C ARG A 113 3.76 7.90 -12.96
N ILE A 114 3.28 8.77 -12.09
CA ILE A 114 1.88 8.82 -11.70
C ILE A 114 1.40 10.26 -11.83
N PRO A 115 0.36 10.54 -12.63
CA PRO A 115 -0.23 11.87 -12.70
C PRO A 115 -0.96 12.19 -11.38
N LEU A 116 -0.80 13.40 -10.90
CA LEU A 116 -1.56 13.90 -9.75
C LEU A 116 -2.84 14.57 -10.25
N LEU A 117 -3.97 13.96 -9.94
CA LEU A 117 -5.28 14.53 -10.21
C LEU A 117 -5.55 15.73 -9.27
N PRO A 118 -6.44 16.67 -9.65
CA PRO A 118 -6.77 17.82 -8.80
C PRO A 118 -7.07 17.47 -7.35
N GLY A 119 -7.89 16.45 -7.10
CA GLY A 119 -8.20 15.98 -5.75
C GLY A 119 -7.00 15.48 -4.95
N THR A 120 -5.93 14.99 -5.60
CA THR A 120 -4.70 14.61 -4.90
C THR A 120 -3.88 15.83 -4.48
N LEU A 121 -3.89 16.88 -5.27
CA LEU A 121 -3.23 18.16 -4.94
C LEU A 121 -3.93 18.85 -3.76
N GLU A 122 -5.26 18.83 -3.72
CA GLU A 122 -6.04 19.34 -2.60
C GLU A 122 -5.67 18.64 -1.27
N ILE A 123 -5.42 17.32 -1.32
CA ILE A 123 -4.96 16.56 -0.14
C ILE A 123 -3.55 16.99 0.29
N LEU A 124 -2.66 17.30 -0.63
CA LEU A 124 -1.27 17.69 -0.31
C LEU A 124 -1.15 19.13 0.22
N CYS A 125 -2.02 20.03 -0.23
CA CYS A 125 -1.96 21.47 0.08
C CYS A 125 -1.85 21.76 1.58
N PRO A 126 -2.66 21.19 2.51
CA PRO A 126 -2.57 21.44 3.94
C PRO A 126 -1.23 21.01 4.58
N TYR A 127 -0.49 20.12 3.92
CA TYR A 127 0.75 19.55 4.44
C TYR A 127 2.01 20.24 3.91
N GLU A 128 1.86 21.23 3.05
CA GLU A 128 3.01 21.92 2.46
C GLU A 128 3.93 22.57 3.51
N HIS A 129 3.33 23.11 4.55
CA HIS A 129 4.05 23.77 5.65
C HIS A 129 3.87 23.05 7.00
N ASP A 130 3.37 21.79 6.98
CA ASP A 130 3.21 21.01 8.20
C ASP A 130 4.59 20.68 8.81
N GLU A 131 4.78 21.02 10.08
CA GLU A 131 6.06 20.88 10.78
C GLU A 131 6.61 19.45 10.74
N VAL A 132 5.73 18.44 10.86
CA VAL A 132 6.11 17.02 10.83
C VAL A 132 6.57 16.61 9.42
N CYS A 133 5.88 17.11 8.38
CA CYS A 133 6.24 16.85 7.00
C CYS A 133 7.55 17.52 6.63
N VAL A 134 7.75 18.77 7.03
CA VAL A 134 8.99 19.53 6.80
C VAL A 134 10.17 18.87 7.49
N ALA A 135 10.04 18.56 8.80
CA ALA A 135 11.10 17.94 9.59
C ALA A 135 11.55 16.57 9.05
N ARG A 136 10.66 15.83 8.41
CA ARG A 136 10.94 14.54 7.81
C ARG A 136 11.22 14.59 6.31
N SER A 137 11.20 15.77 5.69
CA SER A 137 11.31 15.96 4.24
C SER A 137 10.29 15.13 3.45
N ARG A 138 9.04 15.00 3.95
CA ARG A 138 7.95 14.23 3.36
C ARG A 138 6.82 15.13 2.91
N VAL A 139 6.01 14.65 1.96
CA VAL A 139 4.83 15.41 1.49
C VAL A 139 3.55 15.07 2.27
N LEU A 140 3.54 13.96 3.01
CA LEU A 140 2.40 13.50 3.80
C LEU A 140 2.80 13.13 5.23
N PRO A 141 1.91 13.35 6.21
CA PRO A 141 2.16 13.06 7.63
C PRO A 141 1.92 11.58 7.96
N THR A 142 2.64 10.69 7.30
CA THR A 142 2.45 9.25 7.44
C THR A 142 2.87 8.73 8.83
N PRO A 143 2.02 7.96 9.53
CA PRO A 143 2.39 7.26 10.75
C PRO A 143 3.09 5.94 10.44
N SER A 144 3.42 5.14 11.45
CA SER A 144 3.82 3.75 11.21
C SER A 144 2.68 2.94 10.57
N ASN A 145 3.01 1.93 9.76
CA ASN A 145 2.01 1.09 9.09
C ASN A 145 1.04 0.41 10.08
N GLN A 146 1.54 0.03 11.25
CA GLN A 146 0.71 -0.55 12.32
C GLN A 146 -0.33 0.46 12.83
N LYS A 147 0.08 1.71 13.11
CA LYS A 147 -0.83 2.78 13.52
C LYS A 147 -1.81 3.14 12.43
N MET A 148 -1.34 3.21 11.17
CA MET A 148 -2.19 3.45 10.00
C MET A 148 -3.35 2.45 9.95
N ASN A 149 -3.06 1.15 10.01
CA ASN A 149 -4.07 0.10 9.96
C ASN A 149 -5.01 0.11 11.19
N ALA A 150 -4.51 0.48 12.36
CA ALA A 150 -5.34 0.61 13.56
C ALA A 150 -6.36 1.76 13.43
N TYR A 151 -5.90 2.94 13.01
CA TYR A 151 -6.78 4.10 12.82
C TYR A 151 -7.74 3.94 11.64
N MET A 152 -7.36 3.23 10.59
CA MET A 152 -8.28 2.94 9.48
C MET A 152 -9.48 2.10 9.91
N LYS A 153 -9.33 1.22 10.90
CA LYS A 153 -10.47 0.50 11.50
C LYS A 153 -11.41 1.46 12.25
N GLU A 154 -10.84 2.40 13.00
CA GLU A 154 -11.60 3.43 13.70
C GLU A 154 -12.37 4.32 12.71
N ILE A 155 -11.74 4.76 11.64
CA ILE A 155 -12.36 5.56 10.58
C ILE A 155 -13.48 4.77 9.88
N ALA A 156 -13.25 3.49 9.54
CA ALA A 156 -14.27 2.64 8.93
C ALA A 156 -15.53 2.56 9.80
N ALA A 157 -15.36 2.35 11.12
CA ALA A 157 -16.48 2.32 12.07
C ALA A 157 -17.23 3.66 12.12
N VAL A 158 -16.52 4.80 12.17
CA VAL A 158 -17.14 6.15 12.18
C VAL A 158 -17.86 6.46 10.85
N CYS A 159 -17.38 5.90 9.74
CA CYS A 159 -18.02 6.06 8.42
C CYS A 159 -19.14 5.04 8.16
N GLY A 160 -19.37 4.06 9.03
CA GLY A 160 -20.35 2.98 8.81
C GLY A 160 -19.94 2.02 7.68
N ILE A 161 -18.63 1.87 7.43
CA ILE A 161 -18.10 0.98 6.40
C ILE A 161 -17.80 -0.38 7.03
N ASP A 162 -18.58 -1.39 6.68
CA ASP A 162 -18.41 -2.77 7.17
C ASP A 162 -17.37 -3.55 6.34
N LYS A 163 -16.15 -2.99 6.29
CA LYS A 163 -14.99 -3.60 5.62
C LYS A 163 -13.74 -3.36 6.44
N VAL A 164 -12.80 -4.31 6.38
CA VAL A 164 -11.50 -4.16 7.05
C VAL A 164 -10.57 -3.31 6.17
N LEU A 165 -10.54 -2.01 6.44
CA LEU A 165 -9.66 -1.09 5.74
C LEU A 165 -8.21 -1.26 6.19
N THR A 166 -7.34 -1.52 5.25
CA THR A 166 -5.89 -1.64 5.43
C THR A 166 -5.17 -0.84 4.35
N THR A 167 -3.88 -0.57 4.56
CA THR A 167 -3.04 0.09 3.54
C THR A 167 -3.03 -0.66 2.20
N HIS A 168 -3.26 -1.98 2.20
CA HIS A 168 -3.40 -2.77 0.97
C HIS A 168 -4.76 -2.59 0.29
N CYS A 169 -5.81 -2.27 1.05
CA CYS A 169 -7.12 -1.96 0.51
C CYS A 169 -7.06 -0.71 -0.37
N ALA A 170 -6.39 0.36 0.08
CA ALA A 170 -6.23 1.60 -0.66
C ALA A 170 -5.74 1.39 -2.10
N ARG A 171 -4.77 0.51 -2.30
CA ARG A 171 -4.19 0.26 -3.63
C ARG A 171 -5.12 -0.52 -4.57
N ARG A 172 -6.20 -1.10 -4.06
CA ARG A 172 -7.17 -1.88 -4.85
C ARG A 172 -8.46 -1.12 -5.13
N THR A 173 -8.65 -0.04 -4.39
CA THR A 173 -9.71 0.94 -4.59
C THR A 173 -9.38 1.81 -5.81
#